data_4d8e85f35b5eb7fedf3234f7384f1200
#
_entry.id   4d8e85f35b5eb7fedf3234f7384f1200
#
_cell.length_a   1.000
_cell.length_b   1.000
_cell.length_c   1.000
_cell.angle_alpha   90.00
_cell.angle_beta   90.00
_cell.angle_gamma   90.00
#
_symmetry.space_group_name_H-M   'P 1'
#
loop_
_entity.id
_entity.type
_entity.pdbx_description
1 polymer ?
#
loop_
_entity_poly.entity_id
_entity_poly.type
_entity_poly.pdbx_seq_one_letter_code
_entity_poly.pdbx_strand_id
1 'polypeptide(L)'
;MNINFEYYKIFYYVAKYHNFTKAAKVLESSQPNVTRAMNCLEQQLNTTLFIRTNRGVQLTPEGERLYTHVLSAMEQFQAAEEELADSSGLSHGSVAIGASETALNIFLLDKLKSFHMTYPGIRLKLYNHSTPEARNFPFGR
;
A
#
# COMPACT_ATOMS: atom_id res chain seq x y z
N MET A 1 11.77 -15.86 13.96
CA MET A 1 10.50 -15.12 13.96
C MET A 1 9.50 -15.98 13.22
N ASN A 2 8.45 -16.44 13.89
CA ASN A 2 7.56 -17.50 13.34
C ASN A 2 6.11 -16.97 13.20
N ILE A 3 5.97 -15.68 12.80
CA ILE A 3 4.67 -15.05 12.61
C ILE A 3 4.15 -15.46 11.25
N ASN A 4 2.89 -15.92 11.20
CA ASN A 4 2.24 -16.26 9.94
C ASN A 4 2.12 -15.01 9.06
N PHE A 5 2.65 -15.07 7.85
CA PHE A 5 2.65 -13.98 6.88
C PHE A 5 1.24 -13.49 6.53
N GLU A 6 0.25 -14.37 6.55
CA GLU A 6 -1.15 -14.02 6.31
C GLU A 6 -1.67 -12.98 7.32
N TYR A 7 -1.14 -12.94 8.56
CA TYR A 7 -1.53 -11.94 9.55
C TYR A 7 -1.11 -10.52 9.13
N TYR A 8 0.03 -10.36 8.48
CA TYR A 8 0.46 -9.05 7.94
C TYR A 8 -0.41 -8.59 6.78
N LYS A 9 -0.84 -9.51 5.92
CA LYS A 9 -1.79 -9.21 4.85
C LYS A 9 -3.15 -8.76 5.41
N ILE A 10 -3.67 -9.49 6.40
CA ILE A 10 -4.92 -9.13 7.08
C ILE A 10 -4.77 -7.76 7.77
N PHE A 11 -3.66 -7.54 8.48
CA PHE A 11 -3.33 -6.26 9.12
C PHE A 11 -3.35 -5.10 8.12
N TYR A 12 -2.72 -5.27 6.97
CA TYR A 12 -2.71 -4.27 5.90
C TYR A 12 -4.13 -3.84 5.50
N TYR A 13 -5.03 -4.79 5.27
CA TYR A 13 -6.39 -4.47 4.86
C TYR A 13 -7.22 -3.85 5.98
N VAL A 14 -7.06 -4.29 7.23
CA VAL A 14 -7.74 -3.67 8.38
C VAL A 14 -7.28 -2.22 8.58
N ALA A 15 -5.97 -1.98 8.50
CA ALA A 15 -5.39 -0.65 8.57
C ALA A 15 -5.85 0.26 7.43
N LYS A 16 -5.81 -0.23 6.19
CA LYS A 16 -6.22 0.50 4.99
C LYS A 16 -7.69 0.95 5.02
N TYR A 17 -8.58 0.10 5.52
CA TYR A 17 -10.02 0.40 5.52
C TYR A 17 -10.53 0.94 6.85
N HIS A 18 -9.72 0.96 7.89
CA HIS A 18 -10.12 1.32 9.26
C HIS A 18 -11.40 0.58 9.73
N ASN A 19 -11.61 -0.64 9.22
CA ASN A 19 -12.84 -1.39 9.44
C ASN A 19 -12.64 -2.90 9.25
N PHE A 20 -12.87 -3.69 10.32
CA PHE A 20 -12.73 -5.14 10.29
C PHE A 20 -13.71 -5.83 9.33
N THR A 21 -14.94 -5.38 9.28
CA THR A 21 -15.98 -5.98 8.42
C THR A 21 -15.67 -5.73 6.94
N LYS A 22 -15.21 -4.51 6.60
CA LYS A 22 -14.82 -4.17 5.23
C LYS A 22 -13.59 -4.93 4.79
N ALA A 23 -12.59 -5.05 5.66
CA ALA A 23 -11.41 -5.87 5.41
C ALA A 23 -11.78 -7.35 5.20
N ALA A 24 -12.67 -7.90 6.02
CA ALA A 24 -13.13 -9.27 5.89
C ALA A 24 -13.81 -9.53 4.53
N LYS A 25 -14.65 -8.60 4.05
CA LYS A 25 -15.27 -8.71 2.72
C LYS A 25 -14.25 -8.76 1.59
N VAL A 26 -13.24 -7.88 1.64
CA VAL A 26 -12.19 -7.84 0.60
C VAL A 26 -11.31 -9.08 0.63
N LEU A 27 -11.10 -9.65 1.81
CA LEU A 27 -10.31 -10.87 2.01
C LEU A 27 -11.14 -12.16 1.80
N GLU A 28 -12.40 -12.04 1.41
CA GLU A 28 -13.33 -13.18 1.26
C GLU A 28 -13.37 -14.08 2.52
N SER A 29 -13.30 -13.43 3.70
CA SER A 29 -13.22 -14.06 5.01
C SER A 29 -14.35 -13.58 5.93
N SER A 30 -14.49 -14.22 7.09
CA SER A 30 -15.42 -13.75 8.13
C SER A 30 -14.77 -12.72 9.05
N GLN A 31 -15.55 -11.78 9.54
CA GLN A 31 -15.07 -10.77 10.49
C GLN A 31 -14.51 -11.40 11.80
N PRO A 32 -15.06 -12.48 12.37
CA PRO A 32 -14.44 -13.17 13.49
C PRO A 32 -13.05 -13.73 13.20
N ASN A 33 -12.82 -14.25 11.98
CA ASN A 33 -11.50 -14.76 11.57
C ASN A 33 -10.48 -13.61 11.47
N VAL A 34 -10.87 -12.49 10.87
CA VAL A 34 -10.02 -11.29 10.79
C VAL A 34 -9.68 -10.78 12.20
N THR A 35 -10.67 -10.73 13.09
CA THR A 35 -10.45 -10.32 14.50
C THR A 35 -9.48 -11.27 15.22
N ARG A 36 -9.65 -12.57 15.06
CA ARG A 36 -8.75 -13.57 15.66
C ARG A 36 -7.33 -13.43 15.14
N ALA A 37 -7.15 -13.25 13.83
CA ALA A 37 -5.84 -13.06 13.23
C ALA A 37 -5.13 -11.83 13.78
N MET A 38 -5.85 -10.71 13.96
CA MET A 38 -5.27 -9.49 14.54
C MET A 38 -4.89 -9.66 15.99
N ASN A 39 -5.75 -10.31 16.80
CA ASN A 39 -5.41 -10.62 18.19
C ASN A 39 -4.16 -11.52 18.28
N CYS A 40 -4.03 -12.52 17.40
CA CYS A 40 -2.84 -13.37 17.35
C CYS A 40 -1.59 -12.57 16.95
N LEU A 41 -1.70 -11.65 15.99
CA LEU A 41 -0.58 -10.81 15.58
C LEU A 41 -0.12 -9.91 16.74
N GLU A 42 -1.05 -9.23 17.41
CA GLU A 42 -0.77 -8.38 18.57
C GLU A 42 -0.11 -9.15 19.71
N GLN A 43 -0.59 -10.37 19.99
CA GLN A 43 0.01 -11.26 20.99
C GLN A 43 1.43 -11.68 20.60
N GLN A 44 1.67 -12.07 19.34
CA GLN A 44 2.99 -12.51 18.86
C GLN A 44 4.00 -11.37 18.84
N LEU A 45 3.55 -10.14 18.56
CA LEU A 45 4.37 -8.94 18.62
C LEU A 45 4.47 -8.33 20.03
N ASN A 46 3.68 -8.84 20.98
CA ASN A 46 3.53 -8.29 22.33
C ASN A 46 3.23 -6.78 22.31
N THR A 47 2.34 -6.37 21.41
CA THR A 47 2.07 -4.94 21.14
C THR A 47 0.64 -4.78 20.64
N THR A 48 -0.07 -3.75 21.14
CA THR A 48 -1.37 -3.35 20.62
C THR A 48 -1.19 -2.52 19.35
N LEU A 49 -1.84 -2.93 18.27
CA LEU A 49 -1.75 -2.28 16.97
C LEU A 49 -2.99 -1.43 16.64
N PHE A 50 -4.13 -1.77 17.25
CA PHE A 50 -5.41 -1.14 16.97
C PHE A 50 -6.11 -0.63 18.21
N ILE A 51 -6.76 0.54 18.08
CA ILE A 51 -7.70 1.10 19.05
C ILE A 51 -9.09 1.02 18.44
N ARG A 52 -10.02 0.36 19.13
CA ARG A 52 -11.43 0.32 18.73
C ARG A 52 -12.13 1.58 19.24
N THR A 53 -12.80 2.26 18.33
CA THR A 53 -13.59 3.47 18.64
C THR A 53 -15.03 3.29 18.17
N ASN A 54 -15.93 4.15 18.61
CA ASN A 54 -17.33 4.15 18.14
C ASN A 54 -17.46 4.47 16.64
N ARG A 55 -16.38 4.99 16.01
CA ARG A 55 -16.35 5.35 14.59
C ARG A 55 -15.58 4.33 13.73
N GLY A 56 -15.13 3.22 14.32
CA GLY A 56 -14.36 2.19 13.63
C GLY A 56 -13.05 1.87 14.36
N VAL A 57 -11.99 1.64 13.61
CA VAL A 57 -10.69 1.21 14.11
C VAL A 57 -9.63 2.24 13.73
N GLN A 58 -8.77 2.58 14.68
CA GLN A 58 -7.60 3.43 14.46
C GLN A 58 -6.33 2.65 14.79
N LEU A 59 -5.23 3.01 14.14
CA LEU A 59 -3.92 2.47 14.49
C LEU A 59 -3.37 3.14 15.75
N THR A 60 -2.63 2.38 16.53
CA THR A 60 -1.74 2.92 17.57
C THR A 60 -0.47 3.49 16.91
N PRO A 61 0.39 4.25 17.63
CA PRO A 61 1.69 4.66 17.10
C PRO A 61 2.55 3.46 16.64
N GLU A 62 2.45 2.33 17.34
CA GLU A 62 3.09 1.08 16.98
C GLU A 62 2.48 0.48 15.70
N GLY A 63 1.15 0.54 15.60
CA GLY A 63 0.41 0.13 14.40
C GLY A 63 0.80 0.95 13.18
N GLU A 64 0.94 2.27 13.30
CA GLU A 64 1.37 3.16 12.21
C GLU A 64 2.78 2.80 11.73
N ARG A 65 3.70 2.56 12.66
CA ARG A 65 5.07 2.12 12.30
C ARG A 65 5.06 0.78 11.56
N LEU A 66 4.30 -0.19 12.06
CA LEU A 66 4.16 -1.48 11.39
C LEU A 66 3.50 -1.32 10.01
N TYR A 67 2.47 -0.47 9.90
CA TYR A 67 1.76 -0.24 8.65
C TYR A 67 2.69 0.31 7.55
N THR A 68 3.58 1.23 7.88
CA THR A 68 4.56 1.76 6.93
C THR A 68 5.44 0.65 6.32
N HIS A 69 5.92 -0.27 7.15
CA HIS A 69 6.74 -1.40 6.69
C HIS A 69 5.92 -2.42 5.89
N VAL A 70 4.73 -2.76 6.37
CA VAL A 70 3.85 -3.73 5.72
C VAL A 70 3.35 -3.19 4.37
N LEU A 71 3.01 -1.89 4.29
CA LEU A 71 2.63 -1.23 3.04
C LEU A 71 3.75 -1.36 2.00
N SER A 72 4.98 -1.02 2.37
CA SER A 72 6.14 -1.15 1.48
C SER A 72 6.36 -2.60 1.03
N ALA A 73 6.23 -3.58 1.92
CA ALA A 73 6.35 -4.99 1.55
C ALA A 73 5.25 -5.43 0.56
N MET A 74 4.00 -5.02 0.79
CA MET A 74 2.88 -5.32 -0.12
C MET A 74 3.07 -4.69 -1.50
N GLU A 75 3.61 -3.48 -1.56
CA GLU A 75 3.95 -2.82 -2.83
C GLU A 75 5.06 -3.57 -3.59
N GLN A 76 6.06 -4.11 -2.89
CA GLN A 76 7.13 -4.92 -3.49
C GLN A 76 6.60 -6.24 -4.04
N PHE A 77 5.71 -6.93 -3.33
CA PHE A 77 5.08 -8.15 -3.85
C PHE A 77 4.26 -7.86 -5.10
N GLN A 78 3.45 -6.79 -5.06
CA GLN A 78 2.65 -6.41 -6.23
C GLN A 78 3.55 -6.08 -7.43
N ALA A 79 4.64 -5.36 -7.22
CA ALA A 79 5.59 -5.04 -8.29
C ALA A 79 6.24 -6.30 -8.88
N ALA A 80 6.61 -7.27 -8.03
CA ALA A 80 7.17 -8.55 -8.49
C ALA A 80 6.15 -9.39 -9.27
N GLU A 81 4.89 -9.43 -8.83
CA GLU A 81 3.81 -10.10 -9.56
C GLU A 81 3.57 -9.45 -10.94
N GLU A 82 3.56 -8.10 -10.99
CA GLU A 82 3.43 -7.35 -12.24
C GLU A 82 4.62 -7.64 -13.19
N GLU A 83 5.85 -7.68 -12.68
CA GLU A 83 7.05 -7.99 -13.45
C GLU A 83 7.02 -9.42 -14.02
N LEU A 84 6.57 -10.39 -13.23
CA LEU A 84 6.44 -11.79 -13.67
C LEU A 84 5.30 -11.98 -14.69
N ALA A 85 4.22 -11.23 -14.55
CA ALA A 85 3.12 -11.23 -15.51
C ALA A 85 3.53 -10.63 -16.87
N ASP A 86 4.57 -9.81 -16.89
CA ASP A 86 5.02 -9.02 -18.03
C ASP A 86 6.05 -9.76 -18.93
N SER A 87 6.01 -11.09 -18.97
CA SER A 87 6.88 -11.88 -19.86
C SER A 87 6.65 -11.63 -21.37
N SER A 88 5.85 -10.64 -21.77
CA SER A 88 5.47 -10.32 -23.15
C SER A 88 5.67 -8.87 -23.60
N GLY A 89 6.60 -8.11 -22.98
CA GLY A 89 6.97 -6.75 -23.45
C GLY A 89 6.20 -5.64 -22.77
N LEU A 90 6.63 -4.40 -22.95
CA LEU A 90 6.21 -3.11 -22.36
C LEU A 90 4.69 -2.81 -22.23
N SER A 91 3.85 -3.83 -22.13
CA SER A 91 2.40 -3.68 -22.10
C SER A 91 1.81 -3.46 -20.71
N HIS A 92 2.55 -3.78 -19.65
CA HIS A 92 2.11 -3.65 -18.25
C HIS A 92 3.28 -3.17 -17.37
N GLY A 93 2.97 -2.66 -16.19
CA GLY A 93 3.97 -2.19 -15.24
C GLY A 93 3.48 -0.97 -14.45
N SER A 94 4.30 -0.46 -13.55
CA SER A 94 3.99 0.77 -12.82
C SER A 94 5.16 1.76 -12.88
N VAL A 95 4.84 3.02 -13.13
CA VAL A 95 5.78 4.13 -13.06
C VAL A 95 5.39 5.04 -11.92
N ALA A 96 6.29 5.24 -10.97
CA ALA A 96 6.11 6.16 -9.85
C ALA A 96 6.78 7.50 -10.18
N ILE A 97 6.02 8.58 -10.12
CA ILE A 97 6.50 9.92 -10.44
C ILE A 97 6.26 10.81 -9.22
N GLY A 98 7.35 11.32 -8.63
CA GLY A 98 7.29 12.36 -7.60
C GLY A 98 7.49 13.72 -8.24
N ALA A 99 6.55 14.63 -8.06
CA ALA A 99 6.65 15.98 -8.58
C ALA A 99 5.94 16.99 -7.68
N SER A 100 6.38 18.26 -7.69
CA SER A 100 5.63 19.33 -7.07
C SER A 100 4.31 19.57 -7.83
N GLU A 101 3.31 20.14 -7.15
CA GLU A 101 2.01 20.45 -7.75
C GLU A 101 2.15 21.34 -8.99
N THR A 102 3.05 22.31 -8.94
CA THR A 102 3.35 23.21 -10.07
C THR A 102 3.91 22.44 -11.26
N ALA A 103 4.89 21.55 -11.04
CA ALA A 103 5.49 20.73 -12.10
C ALA A 103 4.47 19.75 -12.71
N LEU A 104 3.62 19.16 -11.88
CA LEU A 104 2.54 18.28 -12.31
C LEU A 104 1.57 19.02 -13.24
N ASN A 105 1.06 20.17 -12.81
CA ASN A 105 0.03 20.91 -13.55
C ASN A 105 0.55 21.59 -14.79
N ILE A 106 1.78 22.10 -14.80
CA ILE A 106 2.32 22.89 -15.92
C ILE A 106 2.98 22.02 -16.99
N PHE A 107 3.73 20.98 -16.58
CA PHE A 107 4.59 20.25 -17.51
C PHE A 107 4.23 18.78 -17.70
N LEU A 108 3.70 18.11 -16.67
CA LEU A 108 3.61 16.65 -16.67
C LEU A 108 2.25 16.12 -17.09
N LEU A 109 1.15 16.81 -16.80
CA LEU A 109 -0.21 16.30 -17.03
C LEU A 109 -0.47 15.90 -18.49
N ASP A 110 -0.11 16.74 -19.44
CA ASP A 110 -0.34 16.44 -20.85
C ASP A 110 0.59 15.34 -21.37
N LYS A 111 1.82 15.29 -20.88
CA LYS A 111 2.77 14.22 -21.21
C LYS A 111 2.33 12.88 -20.65
N LEU A 112 1.81 12.87 -19.40
CA LEU A 112 1.30 11.66 -18.75
C LEU A 112 0.02 11.16 -19.41
N LYS A 113 -0.87 12.06 -19.85
CA LYS A 113 -2.04 11.67 -20.66
C LYS A 113 -1.63 11.00 -21.96
N SER A 114 -0.72 11.62 -22.70
CA SER A 114 -0.20 11.07 -23.96
C SER A 114 0.47 9.72 -23.75
N PHE A 115 1.28 9.59 -22.70
CA PHE A 115 1.92 8.34 -22.32
C PHE A 115 0.90 7.26 -21.98
N HIS A 116 -0.12 7.57 -21.17
CA HIS A 116 -1.15 6.61 -20.79
C HIS A 116 -2.03 6.19 -21.98
N MET A 117 -2.27 7.09 -22.96
CA MET A 117 -2.96 6.74 -24.19
C MET A 117 -2.13 5.78 -25.07
N THR A 118 -0.80 5.92 -25.07
CA THR A 118 0.10 5.05 -25.84
C THR A 118 0.33 3.71 -25.13
N TYR A 119 0.37 3.71 -23.79
CA TYR A 119 0.65 2.55 -22.95
C TYR A 119 -0.43 2.37 -21.86
N PRO A 120 -1.67 1.98 -22.24
CA PRO A 120 -2.79 1.93 -21.30
C PRO A 120 -2.64 0.88 -20.21
N GLY A 121 -1.79 -0.13 -20.40
CA GLY A 121 -1.47 -1.15 -19.41
C GLY A 121 -0.47 -0.69 -18.33
N ILE A 122 0.20 0.46 -18.53
CA ILE A 122 1.16 0.98 -17.54
C ILE A 122 0.42 1.84 -16.51
N ARG A 123 0.54 1.46 -15.23
CA ARG A 123 -0.05 2.20 -14.11
C ARG A 123 0.85 3.37 -13.72
N LEU A 124 0.29 4.58 -13.73
CA LEU A 124 0.99 5.77 -13.27
C LEU A 124 0.65 6.05 -11.80
N LYS A 125 1.66 6.05 -10.93
CA LYS A 125 1.55 6.48 -9.52
C LYS A 125 2.12 7.88 -9.40
N LEU A 126 1.29 8.86 -9.06
CA LEU A 126 1.70 10.25 -8.91
C LEU A 126 1.77 10.60 -7.42
N TYR A 127 2.92 11.08 -6.99
CA TYR A 127 3.15 11.54 -5.63
C TYR A 127 3.35 13.06 -5.64
N ASN A 128 2.50 13.76 -4.92
CA ASN A 128 2.63 15.20 -4.74
C ASN A 128 3.46 15.45 -3.47
N HIS A 129 4.67 15.99 -3.63
CA HIS A 129 5.54 16.35 -2.52
C HIS A 129 5.89 17.83 -2.57
N SER A 130 5.77 18.53 -1.45
CA SER A 130 6.38 19.82 -1.26
C SER A 130 7.92 19.67 -1.28
N THR A 131 8.60 20.65 -1.82
CA THR A 131 10.04 20.66 -2.18
C THR A 131 11.05 20.04 -1.20
N PRO A 132 10.87 19.99 0.15
CA PRO A 132 11.82 19.33 1.05
C PRO A 132 11.80 17.81 1.00
N GLU A 133 10.66 17.19 0.69
CA GLU A 133 10.47 15.72 0.74
C GLU A 133 10.85 15.03 -0.57
N ALA A 134 10.86 15.75 -1.68
CA ALA A 134 11.29 15.22 -2.98
C ALA A 134 12.78 14.79 -3.03
N ARG A 135 13.61 15.24 -2.07
CA ARG A 135 15.03 14.87 -1.99
C ARG A 135 15.30 13.47 -1.45
N ASN A 136 14.30 12.82 -0.84
CA ASN A 136 14.46 11.51 -0.20
C ASN A 136 13.80 10.37 -0.98
N PHE A 137 13.48 10.55 -2.25
CA PHE A 137 13.04 9.45 -3.09
C PHE A 137 14.23 8.51 -3.32
N PRO A 138 14.17 7.24 -2.87
CA PRO A 138 15.19 6.27 -3.20
C PRO A 138 15.01 5.89 -4.68
N PHE A 139 15.67 6.62 -5.58
CA PHE A 139 15.99 6.05 -6.86
C PHE A 139 17.04 4.98 -6.59
N GLY A 140 16.60 3.73 -6.45
CA GLY A 140 17.48 2.58 -6.41
C GLY A 140 18.37 2.58 -7.65
N ARG A 141 19.67 2.40 -7.41
CA ARG A 141 20.67 2.10 -8.44
C ARG A 141 20.40 0.72 -9.01
#